data_e51a7945767cb5d2846b3adad7182e25
#
_entry.id   e51a7945767cb5d2846b3adad7182e25
#
_cell.length_a   1.000
_cell.length_b   1.000
_cell.length_c   1.000
_cell.angle_alpha   90.00
_cell.angle_beta   90.00
_cell.angle_gamma   90.00
#
_symmetry.space_group_name_H-M   'P 1'
#
loop_
_entity.id
_entity.type
_entity.pdbx_description
1 polymer ?
#
loop_
_entity_poly.entity_id
_entity_poly.type
_entity_poly.pdbx_seq_one_letter_code
_entity_poly.pdbx_strand_id
1 'polypeptide(L)'
;LPVWYTAFWHSSLNGQPVLKPQALVFPHDTAGFDVDDQYFLGDSGLLIKPPTTKGASHVDIYLADDEDYYHHFTGHVYRAPGGRVAVPAPLSDHVPMLQRGGSVVPMRERVRRSAELQRLDPFTLYIAPSHDELAAEGHLYMDDGQTFAYRDDQAFLARKFTLTRDGPGHLRLASTSLTGRDIHTSASSTALQVPGNAYEQETSSVRVERIIVYGLPEVHRIIARDAHGHETSLSFTYTSGTSRSPTASDASARLASRLEIRDPRVLIGQDWSILMEIAP
;
A
#
# COMPACT_ATOMS: atom_id res chain seq x y z
N LEU A 1 5.71 -7.78 -7.00
CA LEU A 1 5.55 -7.58 -8.45
C LEU A 1 4.34 -6.69 -8.79
N PRO A 2 3.14 -6.84 -8.20
CA PRO A 2 1.97 -6.02 -8.54
C PRO A 2 2.22 -4.51 -8.43
N VAL A 3 2.92 -4.05 -7.40
CA VAL A 3 3.25 -2.63 -7.18
C VAL A 3 4.08 -2.06 -8.34
N TRP A 4 5.10 -2.80 -8.79
CA TRP A 4 5.91 -2.41 -9.93
C TRP A 4 5.06 -2.30 -11.21
N TYR A 5 4.20 -3.28 -11.46
CA TYR A 5 3.36 -3.31 -12.64
C TYR A 5 2.34 -2.15 -12.65
N THR A 6 1.74 -1.86 -11.50
CA THR A 6 0.87 -0.69 -11.32
C THR A 6 1.65 0.62 -11.56
N ALA A 7 2.89 0.74 -11.06
CA ALA A 7 3.72 1.92 -11.28
C ALA A 7 4.09 2.11 -12.76
N PHE A 8 4.42 1.04 -13.48
CA PHE A 8 4.64 1.09 -14.93
C PHE A 8 3.39 1.49 -15.70
N TRP A 9 2.24 0.96 -15.31
CA TRP A 9 0.97 1.35 -15.92
C TRP A 9 0.66 2.84 -15.70
N HIS A 10 0.79 3.37 -14.49
CA HIS A 10 0.65 4.81 -14.23
C HIS A 10 1.64 5.63 -15.08
N SER A 11 2.90 5.20 -15.16
CA SER A 11 3.90 5.84 -15.99
C SER A 11 3.49 5.93 -17.46
N SER A 12 2.88 4.87 -18.00
CA SER A 12 2.40 4.84 -19.39
C SER A 12 1.23 5.79 -19.64
N LEU A 13 0.45 6.13 -18.62
CA LEU A 13 -0.71 7.01 -18.73
C LEU A 13 -0.38 8.49 -18.53
N ASN A 14 0.52 8.80 -17.62
CA ASN A 14 0.77 10.19 -17.17
C ASN A 14 2.24 10.63 -17.30
N GLY A 15 3.14 9.75 -17.75
CA GLY A 15 4.57 10.06 -17.93
C GLY A 15 5.37 10.18 -16.64
N GLN A 16 4.79 9.87 -15.48
CA GLN A 16 5.50 9.93 -14.20
C GLN A 16 6.55 8.81 -14.09
N PRO A 17 7.75 9.07 -13.54
CA PRO A 17 8.75 8.03 -13.39
C PRO A 17 8.29 6.95 -12.41
N VAL A 18 8.68 5.71 -12.69
CA VAL A 18 8.42 4.55 -11.83
C VAL A 18 9.24 4.62 -10.55
N LEU A 19 10.49 5.05 -10.64
CA LEU A 19 11.34 5.38 -9.48
C LEU A 19 11.32 6.88 -9.29
N LYS A 20 10.72 7.35 -8.21
CA LYS A 20 10.58 8.78 -7.92
C LYS A 20 11.64 9.22 -6.91
N PRO A 21 12.54 10.15 -7.27
CA PRO A 21 13.45 10.75 -6.30
C PRO A 21 12.67 11.57 -5.26
N GLN A 22 13.29 11.81 -4.12
CA GLN A 22 12.72 12.59 -3.01
C GLN A 22 12.15 13.94 -3.48
N ALA A 23 12.90 14.69 -4.28
CA ALA A 23 12.53 15.99 -4.81
C ALA A 23 11.26 15.99 -5.69
N LEU A 24 10.94 14.88 -6.34
CA LEU A 24 9.73 14.77 -7.14
C LEU A 24 8.49 14.52 -6.28
N VAL A 25 8.62 13.78 -5.19
CA VAL A 25 7.52 13.48 -4.27
C VAL A 25 7.25 14.68 -3.36
N PHE A 26 8.31 15.37 -2.92
CA PHE A 26 8.25 16.53 -2.03
C PHE A 26 8.94 17.75 -2.65
N PRO A 27 8.36 18.38 -3.68
CA PRO A 27 9.00 19.45 -4.44
C PRO A 27 9.22 20.75 -3.65
N HIS A 28 8.60 20.90 -2.49
CA HIS A 28 8.76 22.05 -1.59
C HIS A 28 9.78 21.80 -0.48
N ASP A 29 10.25 20.58 -0.32
CA ASP A 29 11.29 20.20 0.65
C ASP A 29 12.68 20.35 0.03
N THR A 30 13.26 21.55 0.14
CA THR A 30 14.59 21.83 -0.41
C THR A 30 15.72 21.06 0.26
N ALA A 31 15.54 20.61 1.50
CA ALA A 31 16.52 19.79 2.21
C ALA A 31 16.60 18.34 1.64
N GLY A 32 15.54 17.90 0.96
CA GLY A 32 15.49 16.60 0.28
C GLY A 32 16.09 16.59 -1.12
N PHE A 33 16.50 17.72 -1.69
CA PHE A 33 16.97 17.80 -3.08
C PHE A 33 18.29 17.06 -3.33
N ASP A 34 19.16 17.01 -2.33
CA ASP A 34 20.44 16.30 -2.42
C ASP A 34 20.33 14.80 -2.05
N VAL A 35 19.11 14.30 -1.78
CA VAL A 35 18.88 12.91 -1.41
C VAL A 35 18.71 12.07 -2.68
N ASP A 36 19.79 11.43 -3.14
CA ASP A 36 19.87 10.66 -4.38
C ASP A 36 20.02 9.14 -4.20
N ASP A 37 20.10 8.67 -2.94
CA ASP A 37 20.38 7.27 -2.59
C ASP A 37 19.18 6.53 -1.99
N GLN A 38 17.97 7.13 -2.06
CA GLN A 38 16.68 6.54 -1.74
C GLN A 38 15.63 6.96 -2.76
N TYR A 39 14.56 6.18 -2.89
CA TYR A 39 13.52 6.46 -3.87
C TYR A 39 12.16 5.92 -3.43
N PHE A 40 11.10 6.55 -3.92
CA PHE A 40 9.74 6.03 -3.83
C PHE A 40 9.42 5.16 -5.06
N LEU A 41 8.66 4.10 -4.86
CA LEU A 41 8.19 3.25 -5.95
C LEU A 41 6.82 3.74 -6.45
N GLY A 42 6.81 4.48 -7.55
CA GLY A 42 5.60 5.12 -8.09
C GLY A 42 4.88 5.96 -7.03
N ASP A 43 3.54 5.80 -6.98
CA ASP A 43 2.67 6.44 -5.99
C ASP A 43 2.24 5.45 -4.87
N SER A 44 2.97 4.36 -4.68
CA SER A 44 2.63 3.32 -3.71
C SER A 44 2.85 3.71 -2.24
N GLY A 45 3.58 4.79 -1.98
CA GLY A 45 4.03 5.15 -0.63
C GLY A 45 5.21 4.30 -0.12
N LEU A 46 5.76 3.39 -0.92
CA LEU A 46 6.94 2.62 -0.53
C LEU A 46 8.22 3.40 -0.78
N LEU A 47 8.93 3.74 0.29
CA LEU A 47 10.25 4.36 0.30
C LEU A 47 11.32 3.28 0.49
N ILE A 48 12.28 3.20 -0.42
CA ILE A 48 13.30 2.15 -0.48
C ILE A 48 14.68 2.78 -0.38
N LYS A 49 15.52 2.24 0.50
CA LYS A 49 16.92 2.67 0.68
C LYS A 49 17.85 1.46 0.65
N PRO A 50 18.46 1.13 -0.50
CA PRO A 50 19.46 0.07 -0.55
C PRO A 50 20.74 0.44 0.21
N PRO A 51 21.36 -0.49 0.96
CA PRO A 51 22.68 -0.27 1.54
C PRO A 51 23.73 -0.28 0.43
N THR A 52 24.44 0.83 0.25
CA THR A 52 25.48 1.01 -0.81
C THR A 52 26.91 0.97 -0.25
N THR A 53 27.05 1.05 1.07
CA THR A 53 28.35 1.02 1.75
C THR A 53 28.72 -0.40 2.19
N LYS A 54 29.93 -0.86 1.85
CA LYS A 54 30.43 -2.18 2.24
C LYS A 54 30.43 -2.33 3.77
N GLY A 55 29.79 -3.40 4.27
CA GLY A 55 29.74 -3.72 5.69
C GLY A 55 28.74 -2.87 6.49
N ALA A 56 27.89 -2.08 5.83
CA ALA A 56 26.84 -1.35 6.52
C ALA A 56 25.88 -2.33 7.20
N SER A 57 25.54 -2.04 8.46
CA SER A 57 24.53 -2.75 9.25
C SER A 57 23.23 -1.96 9.38
N HIS A 58 23.22 -0.70 8.98
CA HIS A 58 22.10 0.20 8.95
C HIS A 58 22.25 1.22 7.80
N VAL A 59 21.17 1.89 7.47
CA VAL A 59 21.12 3.02 6.52
C VAL A 59 20.38 4.18 7.15
N ASP A 60 20.76 5.41 6.80
CA ASP A 60 20.10 6.63 7.25
C ASP A 60 19.07 7.04 6.20
N ILE A 61 17.79 6.88 6.50
CA ILE A 61 16.68 7.25 5.61
C ILE A 61 16.20 8.66 5.96
N TYR A 62 16.09 9.52 4.96
CA TYR A 62 15.53 10.86 5.10
C TYR A 62 14.00 10.81 4.97
N LEU A 63 13.29 11.43 5.92
CA LEU A 63 11.83 11.55 5.94
C LEU A 63 11.47 13.04 5.80
N ALA A 64 10.83 13.42 4.70
CA ALA A 64 10.57 14.83 4.37
C ALA A 64 9.41 15.43 5.16
N ASP A 65 8.41 14.63 5.49
CA ASP A 65 7.14 15.10 6.05
C ASP A 65 6.88 14.55 7.46
N ASP A 66 5.84 15.10 8.08
CA ASP A 66 5.41 14.71 9.43
C ASP A 66 4.42 13.55 9.38
N GLU A 67 4.83 12.44 8.74
CA GLU A 67 4.03 11.24 8.64
C GLU A 67 4.71 10.06 9.36
N ASP A 68 3.93 9.05 9.74
CA ASP A 68 4.45 7.79 10.23
C ASP A 68 4.92 6.92 9.05
N TYR A 69 6.13 6.36 9.16
CA TYR A 69 6.70 5.44 8.19
C TYR A 69 6.87 4.06 8.82
N TYR A 70 6.21 3.07 8.27
CA TYR A 70 6.18 1.71 8.81
C TYR A 70 7.17 0.82 8.07
N HIS A 71 8.12 0.23 8.79
CA HIS A 71 9.01 -0.77 8.18
C HIS A 71 8.20 -1.98 7.72
N HIS A 72 8.17 -2.19 6.41
CA HIS A 72 7.24 -3.13 5.77
C HIS A 72 7.32 -4.56 6.34
N PHE A 73 8.51 -5.04 6.67
CA PHE A 73 8.71 -6.41 7.15
C PHE A 73 8.56 -6.57 8.67
N THR A 74 8.88 -5.55 9.45
CA THR A 74 8.93 -5.65 10.92
C THR A 74 7.81 -4.92 11.64
N GLY A 75 7.16 -3.95 10.98
CA GLY A 75 6.14 -3.09 11.59
C GLY A 75 6.69 -2.02 12.54
N HIS A 76 8.01 -1.81 12.59
CA HIS A 76 8.57 -0.68 13.32
C HIS A 76 8.16 0.64 12.68
N VAL A 77 7.90 1.66 13.51
CA VAL A 77 7.47 2.99 13.08
C VAL A 77 8.61 3.98 13.24
N TYR A 78 8.83 4.76 12.21
CA TYR A 78 9.78 5.87 12.17
C TYR A 78 9.04 7.17 11.86
N ARG A 79 9.39 8.25 12.54
CA ARG A 79 8.87 9.60 12.31
C ARG A 79 9.96 10.60 12.65
N ALA A 80 10.35 11.42 11.69
CA ALA A 80 11.38 12.45 11.83
C ALA A 80 11.21 13.51 10.75
N PRO A 81 10.24 14.44 10.89
CA PRO A 81 9.93 15.44 9.86
C PRO A 81 11.17 16.26 9.48
N GLY A 82 11.56 16.24 8.21
CA GLY A 82 12.76 16.90 7.71
C GLY A 82 14.08 16.35 8.28
N GLY A 83 14.06 15.12 8.80
CA GLY A 83 15.21 14.49 9.45
C GLY A 83 15.56 13.12 8.90
N ARG A 84 16.61 12.51 9.49
CA ARG A 84 17.06 11.16 9.14
C ARG A 84 16.83 10.18 10.29
N VAL A 85 16.49 8.95 9.93
CA VAL A 85 16.35 7.83 10.88
C VAL A 85 17.28 6.70 10.48
N ALA A 86 17.96 6.11 11.47
CA ALA A 86 18.79 4.93 11.24
C ALA A 86 17.90 3.68 11.19
N VAL A 87 17.89 2.98 10.06
CA VAL A 87 17.13 1.76 9.84
C VAL A 87 18.07 0.57 9.70
N PRO A 88 17.89 -0.52 10.47
CA PRO A 88 18.72 -1.73 10.33
C PRO A 88 18.71 -2.27 8.89
N ALA A 89 19.87 -2.61 8.36
CA ALA A 89 20.07 -3.11 6.99
C ALA A 89 21.17 -4.19 6.93
N PRO A 90 21.12 -5.25 7.75
CA PRO A 90 22.11 -6.31 7.67
C PRO A 90 21.97 -7.06 6.34
N LEU A 91 23.09 -7.47 5.74
CA LEU A 91 23.09 -8.19 4.43
C LEU A 91 22.34 -9.51 4.43
N SER A 92 22.08 -10.07 5.60
CA SER A 92 21.31 -11.32 5.77
C SER A 92 19.79 -11.11 5.78
N ASP A 93 19.33 -9.86 5.70
CA ASP A 93 17.93 -9.48 5.78
C ASP A 93 17.48 -8.75 4.51
N HIS A 94 16.29 -8.20 4.53
CA HIS A 94 15.69 -7.49 3.42
C HIS A 94 16.31 -6.10 3.23
N VAL A 95 16.26 -5.59 2.01
CA VAL A 95 16.53 -4.17 1.74
C VAL A 95 15.51 -3.33 2.53
N PRO A 96 15.96 -2.31 3.29
CA PRO A 96 15.06 -1.43 4.03
C PRO A 96 13.99 -0.83 3.13
N MET A 97 12.74 -1.08 3.49
CA MET A 97 11.55 -0.60 2.81
C MET A 97 10.56 -0.08 3.84
N LEU A 98 10.25 1.21 3.76
CA LEU A 98 9.30 1.87 4.63
C LEU A 98 8.01 2.17 3.86
N GLN A 99 6.88 1.85 4.44
CA GLN A 99 5.57 2.24 3.92
C GLN A 99 5.12 3.52 4.61
N ARG A 100 4.98 4.59 3.83
CA ARG A 100 4.52 5.90 4.32
C ARG A 100 3.04 5.83 4.69
N GLY A 101 2.67 6.49 5.79
CA GLY A 101 1.27 6.72 6.15
C GLY A 101 0.47 7.36 5.03
N GLY A 102 -0.81 7.05 4.96
CA GLY A 102 -1.68 7.44 3.86
C GLY A 102 -1.65 6.48 2.66
N SER A 103 -1.05 5.27 2.77
CA SER A 103 -0.90 4.37 1.63
C SER A 103 -1.53 2.98 1.82
N VAL A 104 -2.02 2.41 0.71
CA VAL A 104 -2.47 1.01 0.61
C VAL A 104 -1.63 0.30 -0.45
N VAL A 105 -0.97 -0.78 -0.05
CA VAL A 105 -0.05 -1.52 -0.91
C VAL A 105 -0.55 -2.95 -1.14
N PRO A 106 -1.08 -3.27 -2.34
CA PRO A 106 -1.47 -4.63 -2.69
C PRO A 106 -0.25 -5.48 -3.04
N MET A 107 -0.08 -6.61 -2.38
CA MET A 107 1.02 -7.56 -2.64
C MET A 107 0.54 -8.98 -2.81
N ARG A 108 1.36 -9.82 -3.45
CA ARG A 108 1.21 -11.28 -3.48
C ARG A 108 2.35 -11.91 -2.70
N GLU A 109 1.99 -12.65 -1.67
CA GLU A 109 2.96 -13.18 -0.69
C GLU A 109 3.48 -14.58 -1.04
N ARG A 110 2.82 -15.28 -1.97
CA ARG A 110 3.22 -16.65 -2.33
C ARG A 110 4.45 -16.63 -3.21
N VAL A 111 5.50 -17.30 -2.75
CA VAL A 111 6.72 -17.48 -3.53
C VAL A 111 6.45 -18.45 -4.68
N ARG A 112 6.70 -18.01 -5.92
CA ARG A 112 6.54 -18.81 -7.15
C ARG A 112 7.82 -18.75 -7.98
N ARG A 113 8.01 -19.74 -8.85
CA ARG A 113 9.19 -19.78 -9.74
C ARG A 113 9.17 -18.73 -10.83
N SER A 114 8.00 -18.24 -11.21
CA SER A 114 7.83 -17.20 -12.24
C SER A 114 6.64 -16.31 -11.93
N ALA A 115 6.60 -15.13 -12.55
CA ALA A 115 5.49 -14.18 -12.46
C ALA A 115 4.16 -14.78 -12.98
N GLU A 116 4.24 -15.59 -14.04
CA GLU A 116 3.08 -16.27 -14.61
C GLU A 116 2.37 -17.17 -13.59
N LEU A 117 3.11 -17.92 -12.80
CA LEU A 117 2.55 -18.77 -11.75
C LEU A 117 1.92 -17.98 -10.60
N GLN A 118 2.23 -16.69 -10.47
CA GLN A 118 1.63 -15.79 -9.48
C GLN A 118 0.33 -15.13 -9.98
N ARG A 119 0.01 -15.23 -11.24
CA ARG A 119 -1.05 -14.44 -11.90
C ARG A 119 -2.41 -14.53 -11.22
N LEU A 120 -2.78 -15.71 -10.74
CA LEU A 120 -4.05 -15.95 -10.04
C LEU A 120 -3.89 -16.13 -8.52
N ASP A 121 -2.70 -15.85 -7.96
CA ASP A 121 -2.51 -15.90 -6.52
C ASP A 121 -3.29 -14.77 -5.83
N PRO A 122 -3.81 -15.01 -4.62
CA PRO A 122 -4.54 -14.02 -3.86
C PRO A 122 -3.65 -12.86 -3.40
N PHE A 123 -4.30 -11.78 -2.99
CA PHE A 123 -3.64 -10.57 -2.53
C PHE A 123 -3.65 -10.42 -1.01
N THR A 124 -2.56 -9.86 -0.48
CA THR A 124 -2.50 -9.23 0.83
C THR A 124 -2.50 -7.71 0.64
N LEU A 125 -3.37 -7.00 1.34
CA LEU A 125 -3.38 -5.54 1.37
C LEU A 125 -2.66 -5.07 2.62
N TYR A 126 -1.57 -4.31 2.45
CA TYR A 126 -0.87 -3.62 3.53
C TYR A 126 -1.33 -2.17 3.58
N ILE A 127 -1.87 -1.76 4.71
CA ILE A 127 -2.47 -0.44 4.90
C ILE A 127 -1.73 0.28 6.00
N ALA A 128 -1.17 1.43 5.65
CA ALA A 128 -0.56 2.38 6.54
C ALA A 128 -1.44 3.64 6.57
N PRO A 129 -2.31 3.81 7.56
CA PRO A 129 -3.13 5.02 7.67
C PRO A 129 -2.26 6.25 7.90
N SER A 130 -2.71 7.42 7.42
CA SER A 130 -2.10 8.70 7.74
C SER A 130 -2.21 8.99 9.23
N HIS A 131 -1.21 9.70 9.76
CA HIS A 131 -1.12 9.98 11.19
C HIS A 131 -2.33 10.74 11.72
N ASP A 132 -2.76 11.78 11.01
CA ASP A 132 -3.80 12.69 11.51
C ASP A 132 -5.22 12.22 11.20
N GLU A 133 -5.46 11.77 9.96
CA GLU A 133 -6.81 11.49 9.46
C GLU A 133 -7.19 10.02 9.52
N LEU A 134 -6.22 9.12 9.74
CA LEU A 134 -6.38 7.68 9.59
C LEU A 134 -6.89 7.28 8.20
N ALA A 135 -6.51 8.05 7.18
CA ALA A 135 -6.87 7.82 5.79
C ALA A 135 -5.74 7.11 5.04
N ALA A 136 -6.07 6.35 4.01
CA ALA A 136 -5.08 5.75 3.12
C ALA A 136 -5.67 5.50 1.73
N GLU A 137 -4.82 5.57 0.71
CA GLU A 137 -5.20 5.29 -0.67
C GLU A 137 -4.15 4.42 -1.36
N GLY A 138 -4.57 3.60 -2.31
CA GLY A 138 -3.67 2.83 -3.15
C GLY A 138 -4.36 2.27 -4.38
N HIS A 139 -3.55 1.89 -5.36
CA HIS A 139 -4.04 1.41 -6.65
C HIS A 139 -3.49 0.02 -6.97
N LEU A 140 -4.23 -0.70 -7.78
CA LEU A 140 -3.80 -1.97 -8.36
C LEU A 140 -4.20 -2.01 -9.84
N TYR A 141 -3.25 -2.35 -10.69
CA TYR A 141 -3.47 -2.66 -12.07
C TYR A 141 -3.01 -4.09 -12.38
N MET A 142 -3.79 -4.81 -13.17
CA MET A 142 -3.50 -6.16 -13.65
C MET A 142 -4.04 -6.36 -15.05
N ASP A 143 -3.28 -7.06 -15.90
CA ASP A 143 -3.68 -7.61 -17.18
C ASP A 143 -3.04 -8.99 -17.38
N ASP A 144 -3.10 -9.56 -18.57
CA ASP A 144 -2.52 -10.88 -18.87
C ASP A 144 -0.98 -10.89 -18.91
N GLY A 145 -0.34 -9.72 -18.98
CA GLY A 145 1.12 -9.54 -19.02
C GLY A 145 1.78 -10.07 -20.30
N GLN A 146 1.02 -10.42 -21.34
CA GLN A 146 1.52 -11.11 -22.53
C GLN A 146 1.03 -10.48 -23.84
N THR A 147 -0.22 -10.04 -23.90
CA THR A 147 -0.86 -9.54 -25.11
C THR A 147 -1.15 -8.04 -25.03
N PHE A 148 -1.65 -7.47 -26.12
CA PHE A 148 -2.14 -6.10 -26.17
C PHE A 148 -3.66 -6.00 -25.94
N ALA A 149 -4.30 -7.05 -25.45
CA ALA A 149 -5.73 -7.08 -25.14
C ALA A 149 -6.13 -5.98 -24.12
N TYR A 150 -5.23 -5.58 -23.23
CA TYR A 150 -5.45 -4.45 -22.32
C TYR A 150 -5.73 -3.14 -23.09
N ARG A 151 -5.13 -2.94 -24.25
CA ARG A 151 -5.28 -1.76 -25.12
C ARG A 151 -6.42 -1.93 -26.10
N ASP A 152 -6.46 -3.08 -26.79
CA ASP A 152 -7.33 -3.30 -27.96
C ASP A 152 -8.75 -3.69 -27.50
N ASP A 153 -8.87 -4.46 -26.41
CA ASP A 153 -10.13 -4.98 -25.88
C ASP A 153 -10.45 -4.46 -24.47
N GLN A 154 -9.61 -3.58 -23.91
CA GLN A 154 -9.68 -3.10 -22.52
C GLN A 154 -9.76 -4.26 -21.50
N ALA A 155 -9.07 -5.37 -21.81
CA ALA A 155 -9.03 -6.57 -20.99
C ALA A 155 -8.02 -6.43 -19.84
N PHE A 156 -8.38 -5.67 -18.83
CA PHE A 156 -7.56 -5.45 -17.62
C PHE A 156 -8.45 -5.22 -16.40
N LEU A 157 -7.84 -5.27 -15.23
CA LEU A 157 -8.43 -4.93 -13.94
C LEU A 157 -7.68 -3.75 -13.33
N ALA A 158 -8.39 -2.68 -12.98
CA ALA A 158 -7.84 -1.52 -12.30
C ALA A 158 -8.68 -1.17 -11.07
N ARG A 159 -8.04 -1.17 -9.89
CA ARG A 159 -8.73 -0.98 -8.60
C ARG A 159 -8.14 0.19 -7.83
N LYS A 160 -9.01 0.91 -7.14
CA LYS A 160 -8.70 1.89 -6.14
C LYS A 160 -9.11 1.36 -4.76
N PHE A 161 -8.19 1.43 -3.80
CA PHE A 161 -8.45 1.12 -2.40
C PHE A 161 -8.40 2.42 -1.61
N THR A 162 -9.40 2.63 -0.75
CA THR A 162 -9.45 3.81 0.11
C THR A 162 -9.81 3.41 1.54
N LEU A 163 -9.06 3.93 2.51
CA LEU A 163 -9.43 3.91 3.92
C LEU A 163 -9.84 5.34 4.30
N THR A 164 -11.00 5.51 4.88
CA THR A 164 -11.53 6.82 5.29
C THR A 164 -12.32 6.72 6.59
N ARG A 165 -12.46 7.83 7.30
CA ARG A 165 -13.39 7.93 8.43
C ARG A 165 -14.83 7.84 7.93
N ASP A 166 -15.64 7.06 8.61
CA ASP A 166 -17.08 6.85 8.34
C ASP A 166 -17.91 7.21 9.59
N GLY A 167 -17.68 8.40 10.11
CA GLY A 167 -18.25 8.87 11.36
C GLY A 167 -17.37 8.63 12.60
N PRO A 168 -17.82 9.07 13.79
CA PRO A 168 -17.07 8.90 15.02
C PRO A 168 -16.85 7.42 15.36
N GLY A 169 -15.59 7.03 15.62
CA GLY A 169 -15.25 5.66 15.99
C GLY A 169 -15.35 4.64 14.84
N HIS A 170 -15.52 5.06 13.58
CA HIS A 170 -15.66 4.15 12.46
C HIS A 170 -14.70 4.49 11.32
N LEU A 171 -14.10 3.47 10.74
CA LEU A 171 -13.32 3.55 9.52
C LEU A 171 -13.93 2.64 8.45
N ARG A 172 -13.89 3.10 7.21
CA ARG A 172 -14.32 2.34 6.03
C ARG A 172 -13.15 2.11 5.10
N LEU A 173 -12.79 0.85 4.90
CA LEU A 173 -11.93 0.41 3.81
C LEU A 173 -12.81 0.01 2.63
N ALA A 174 -12.57 0.56 1.45
CA ALA A 174 -13.33 0.23 0.25
C ALA A 174 -12.42 -0.12 -0.93
N SER A 175 -12.91 -0.99 -1.81
CA SER A 175 -12.36 -1.26 -3.13
C SER A 175 -13.37 -0.85 -4.17
N THR A 176 -12.96 -0.02 -5.12
CA THR A 176 -13.79 0.45 -6.24
C THR A 176 -13.02 0.38 -7.55
N SER A 177 -13.73 0.42 -8.67
CA SER A 177 -13.09 0.56 -9.98
C SER A 177 -12.32 1.87 -10.06
N LEU A 178 -11.08 1.81 -10.55
CA LEU A 178 -10.24 2.98 -10.78
C LEU A 178 -10.74 3.75 -12.00
N THR A 179 -10.83 5.06 -11.86
CA THR A 179 -11.27 5.96 -12.94
C THR A 179 -10.12 6.84 -13.45
N GLY A 180 -10.31 7.48 -14.61
CA GLY A 180 -9.31 8.41 -15.15
C GLY A 180 -9.02 9.61 -14.25
N ARG A 181 -9.95 10.01 -13.37
CA ARG A 181 -9.73 11.08 -12.38
C ARG A 181 -8.76 10.68 -11.28
N ASP A 182 -8.75 9.40 -10.91
CA ASP A 182 -7.91 8.89 -9.83
C ASP A 182 -6.42 8.89 -10.19
N ILE A 183 -6.10 8.89 -11.48
CA ILE A 183 -4.70 8.83 -11.98
C ILE A 183 -4.26 10.10 -12.70
N HIS A 184 -5.04 11.20 -12.59
CA HIS A 184 -4.72 12.50 -13.20
C HIS A 184 -4.38 12.42 -14.69
N THR A 185 -5.08 11.57 -15.44
CA THR A 185 -4.93 11.51 -16.90
C THR A 185 -5.71 12.65 -17.55
N SER A 186 -5.25 13.08 -18.74
CA SER A 186 -6.00 14.00 -19.61
C SER A 186 -7.26 13.37 -20.19
N ALA A 187 -7.43 12.06 -20.05
CA ALA A 187 -8.65 11.34 -20.42
C ALA A 187 -9.78 11.73 -19.44
N SER A 188 -10.78 12.42 -19.94
CA SER A 188 -11.91 12.88 -19.17
C SER A 188 -12.60 11.74 -18.43
N SER A 189 -12.77 11.86 -17.15
CA SER A 189 -13.78 11.27 -16.22
C SER A 189 -14.45 9.91 -16.54
N THR A 190 -14.04 9.21 -17.58
CA THR A 190 -14.60 7.94 -18.00
C THR A 190 -13.96 6.79 -17.19
N ALA A 191 -14.75 5.77 -16.85
CA ALA A 191 -14.19 4.55 -16.27
C ALA A 191 -13.12 4.01 -17.23
N LEU A 192 -11.93 3.73 -16.70
CA LEU A 192 -10.82 3.18 -17.51
C LEU A 192 -11.05 1.70 -17.84
N GLN A 193 -11.82 1.02 -17.01
CA GLN A 193 -12.13 -0.40 -17.14
C GLN A 193 -13.54 -0.59 -17.66
N VAL A 194 -13.70 -1.47 -18.65
CA VAL A 194 -15.02 -1.93 -19.10
C VAL A 194 -15.46 -3.07 -18.18
N PRO A 195 -16.57 -2.93 -17.44
CA PRO A 195 -17.08 -4.00 -16.59
C PRO A 195 -17.37 -5.27 -17.40
N GLY A 196 -17.02 -6.42 -16.82
CA GLY A 196 -17.28 -7.72 -17.42
C GLY A 196 -16.33 -8.08 -18.59
N ASN A 197 -15.19 -7.38 -18.73
CA ASN A 197 -14.19 -7.72 -19.75
C ASN A 197 -13.59 -9.13 -19.52
N ALA A 198 -12.90 -9.66 -20.55
CA ALA A 198 -12.39 -11.02 -20.52
C ALA A 198 -11.41 -11.29 -19.35
N TYR A 199 -10.56 -10.33 -19.01
CA TYR A 199 -9.61 -10.48 -17.92
C TYR A 199 -10.29 -10.46 -16.53
N GLU A 200 -11.33 -9.65 -16.36
CA GLU A 200 -12.15 -9.66 -15.14
C GLU A 200 -12.83 -11.01 -14.92
N GLN A 201 -13.33 -11.64 -16.01
CA GLN A 201 -13.90 -12.98 -15.94
C GLN A 201 -12.85 -14.03 -15.57
N GLU A 202 -11.66 -13.97 -16.16
CA GLU A 202 -10.55 -14.87 -15.86
C GLU A 202 -10.10 -14.75 -14.40
N THR A 203 -10.05 -13.54 -13.86
CA THR A 203 -9.62 -13.25 -12.49
C THR A 203 -10.75 -13.26 -11.47
N SER A 204 -11.94 -13.70 -11.85
CA SER A 204 -13.16 -13.66 -11.02
C SER A 204 -13.05 -14.44 -9.70
N SER A 205 -12.13 -15.42 -9.61
CA SER A 205 -11.86 -16.19 -8.39
C SER A 205 -10.73 -15.62 -7.53
N VAL A 206 -10.01 -14.59 -8.00
CA VAL A 206 -8.89 -14.00 -7.26
C VAL A 206 -9.42 -13.19 -6.09
N ARG A 207 -9.00 -13.56 -4.89
CA ARG A 207 -9.48 -12.96 -3.64
C ARG A 207 -8.42 -12.11 -2.95
N VAL A 208 -8.86 -11.31 -2.00
CA VAL A 208 -8.02 -10.81 -0.93
C VAL A 208 -7.96 -11.89 0.15
N GLU A 209 -6.78 -12.44 0.44
CA GLU A 209 -6.65 -13.46 1.49
C GLU A 209 -6.26 -12.85 2.84
N ARG A 210 -5.68 -11.64 2.84
CA ARG A 210 -5.26 -10.97 4.06
C ARG A 210 -5.32 -9.46 3.93
N ILE A 211 -5.72 -8.81 5.01
CA ILE A 211 -5.61 -7.35 5.17
C ILE A 211 -4.82 -7.10 6.46
N ILE A 212 -3.76 -6.32 6.35
CA ILE A 212 -2.90 -5.91 7.46
C ILE A 212 -2.98 -4.39 7.55
N VAL A 213 -3.41 -3.88 8.70
CA VAL A 213 -3.46 -2.44 8.96
C VAL A 213 -2.56 -2.10 10.12
N TYR A 214 -1.65 -1.16 9.93
CA TYR A 214 -0.76 -0.66 10.96
C TYR A 214 -1.33 0.58 11.65
N GLY A 215 -0.90 0.85 12.88
CA GLY A 215 -1.11 2.14 13.54
C GLY A 215 -2.54 2.47 13.97
N LEU A 216 -3.49 1.54 13.87
CA LEU A 216 -4.87 1.79 14.31
C LEU A 216 -5.00 1.79 15.84
N PRO A 217 -5.95 2.58 16.40
CA PRO A 217 -6.49 2.33 17.74
C PRO A 217 -7.05 0.91 17.86
N GLU A 218 -7.44 0.52 19.09
CA GLU A 218 -8.05 -0.79 19.31
C GLU A 218 -9.32 -0.96 18.46
N VAL A 219 -9.44 -2.12 17.82
CA VAL A 219 -10.58 -2.46 16.95
C VAL A 219 -11.51 -3.42 17.69
N HIS A 220 -12.79 -3.12 17.71
CA HIS A 220 -13.80 -3.90 18.45
C HIS A 220 -14.63 -4.78 17.53
N ARG A 221 -14.94 -4.32 16.33
CA ARG A 221 -15.80 -5.04 15.39
C ARG A 221 -15.42 -4.75 13.95
N ILE A 222 -15.57 -5.77 13.10
CA ILE A 222 -15.34 -5.64 11.67
C ILE A 222 -16.49 -6.32 10.91
N ILE A 223 -17.03 -5.59 9.92
CA ILE A 223 -18.09 -6.07 9.02
C ILE A 223 -17.63 -5.86 7.59
N ALA A 224 -17.58 -6.93 6.80
CA ALA A 224 -17.42 -6.84 5.35
C ALA A 224 -18.79 -6.77 4.67
N ARG A 225 -18.87 -5.93 3.63
CA ARG A 225 -20.00 -5.87 2.70
C ARG A 225 -19.50 -6.16 1.31
N ASP A 226 -20.02 -7.20 0.68
CA ASP A 226 -19.67 -7.59 -0.68
C ASP A 226 -20.37 -6.70 -1.74
N ALA A 227 -20.08 -6.99 -3.05
CA ALA A 227 -20.67 -6.28 -4.19
C ALA A 227 -22.21 -6.38 -4.26
N HIS A 228 -22.81 -7.36 -3.63
CA HIS A 228 -24.27 -7.57 -3.58
C HIS A 228 -24.92 -6.97 -2.33
N GLY A 229 -24.12 -6.35 -1.46
CA GLY A 229 -24.59 -5.75 -0.22
C GLY A 229 -24.74 -6.73 0.94
N HIS A 230 -24.32 -8.00 0.80
CA HIS A 230 -24.34 -8.95 1.90
C HIS A 230 -23.31 -8.59 2.96
N GLU A 231 -23.73 -8.55 4.19
CA GLU A 231 -22.88 -8.25 5.34
C GLU A 231 -22.40 -9.52 6.02
N THR A 232 -21.12 -9.56 6.35
CA THR A 232 -20.48 -10.65 7.07
C THR A 232 -19.62 -10.10 8.18
N SER A 233 -19.84 -10.56 9.42
CA SER A 233 -18.93 -10.25 10.53
C SER A 233 -17.63 -11.02 10.35
N LEU A 234 -16.49 -10.34 10.46
CA LEU A 234 -15.17 -10.93 10.27
C LEU A 234 -14.46 -11.17 11.60
N SER A 235 -13.75 -12.27 11.68
CA SER A 235 -12.74 -12.50 12.72
C SER A 235 -11.45 -11.80 12.38
N PHE A 236 -10.75 -11.29 13.37
CA PHE A 236 -9.48 -10.59 13.22
C PHE A 236 -8.58 -10.83 14.42
N THR A 237 -7.30 -10.52 14.24
CA THR A 237 -6.31 -10.44 15.32
C THR A 237 -5.85 -9.00 15.44
N TYR A 238 -5.91 -8.44 16.63
CA TYR A 238 -5.36 -7.13 16.93
C TYR A 238 -4.23 -7.27 17.94
N THR A 239 -3.09 -6.64 17.64
CA THR A 239 -1.94 -6.55 18.53
C THR A 239 -1.65 -5.08 18.79
N SER A 240 -1.68 -4.68 20.05
CA SER A 240 -1.36 -3.30 20.43
C SER A 240 0.12 -2.99 20.14
N GLY A 241 0.38 -1.76 19.71
CA GLY A 241 1.73 -1.26 19.55
C GLY A 241 2.45 -1.12 20.90
N THR A 242 3.77 -1.14 20.86
CA THR A 242 4.58 -0.89 22.06
C THR A 242 5.10 0.53 22.06
N SER A 243 4.77 1.32 23.08
CA SER A 243 5.48 2.56 23.36
C SER A 243 6.73 2.23 24.17
N ARG A 244 7.89 2.14 23.52
CA ARG A 244 9.16 2.20 24.23
C ARG A 244 9.56 3.65 24.33
N SER A 245 9.77 4.15 25.57
CA SER A 245 10.36 5.46 25.77
C SER A 245 11.73 5.50 25.12
N PRO A 246 12.02 6.42 24.19
CA PRO A 246 13.34 6.49 23.58
C PRO A 246 14.33 6.92 24.66
N THR A 247 15.26 6.05 25.02
CA THR A 247 16.56 6.51 25.50
C THR A 247 17.25 7.14 24.29
N ALA A 248 17.87 8.30 24.47
CA ALA A 248 18.33 9.23 23.42
C ALA A 248 19.33 8.68 22.37
N SER A 249 19.59 7.39 22.32
CA SER A 249 20.43 6.72 21.32
C SER A 249 19.66 5.76 20.37
N ASP A 250 18.35 5.56 20.58
CA ASP A 250 17.57 4.57 19.82
C ASP A 250 16.21 5.18 19.43
N ALA A 251 16.22 6.14 18.50
CA ALA A 251 15.02 6.84 18.01
C ALA A 251 14.05 5.92 17.24
N SER A 252 14.28 4.59 17.21
CA SER A 252 13.70 3.68 16.24
C SER A 252 12.86 2.52 16.79
N ALA A 253 12.53 2.50 18.08
CA ALA A 253 12.01 1.26 18.66
C ALA A 253 10.52 1.27 19.03
N ARG A 254 9.66 2.00 18.32
CA ARG A 254 8.21 1.88 18.48
C ARG A 254 7.68 0.84 17.48
N LEU A 255 7.06 -0.22 17.99
CA LEU A 255 6.33 -1.17 17.17
C LEU A 255 4.88 -0.66 17.00
N ALA A 256 4.40 -0.56 15.77
CA ALA A 256 3.02 -0.18 15.49
C ALA A 256 2.03 -1.20 16.04
N SER A 257 0.81 -0.75 16.36
CA SER A 257 -0.32 -1.67 16.46
C SER A 257 -0.54 -2.35 15.12
N ARG A 258 -1.03 -3.58 15.12
CA ARG A 258 -1.25 -4.38 13.91
C ARG A 258 -2.59 -5.08 13.99
N LEU A 259 -3.48 -4.72 13.07
CA LEU A 259 -4.71 -5.44 12.78
C LEU A 259 -4.44 -6.42 11.64
N GLU A 260 -4.83 -7.67 11.79
CA GLU A 260 -4.80 -8.70 10.74
C GLU A 260 -6.18 -9.32 10.56
N ILE A 261 -6.73 -9.20 9.35
CA ILE A 261 -7.96 -9.87 8.93
C ILE A 261 -7.56 -10.95 7.94
N ARG A 262 -7.86 -12.22 8.26
CA ARG A 262 -7.63 -13.36 7.37
C ARG A 262 -8.93 -13.74 6.68
N ASP A 263 -8.85 -14.02 5.39
CA ASP A 263 -9.98 -14.37 4.53
C ASP A 263 -11.18 -13.41 4.71
N PRO A 264 -11.04 -12.13 4.31
CA PRO A 264 -12.12 -11.15 4.44
C PRO A 264 -13.33 -11.45 3.54
N ARG A 265 -13.31 -12.55 2.79
CA ARG A 265 -14.36 -13.04 1.89
C ARG A 265 -14.72 -12.07 0.77
N VAL A 266 -13.74 -11.31 0.29
CA VAL A 266 -13.92 -10.36 -0.80
C VAL A 266 -13.02 -10.70 -1.98
N LEU A 267 -13.48 -10.39 -3.18
CA LEU A 267 -12.78 -10.64 -4.45
C LEU A 267 -12.06 -9.37 -4.90
N ILE A 268 -10.86 -9.54 -5.44
CA ILE A 268 -10.03 -8.40 -5.86
C ILE A 268 -10.68 -7.58 -6.98
N GLY A 269 -11.41 -8.24 -7.88
CA GLY A 269 -12.06 -7.62 -9.04
C GLY A 269 -13.40 -6.94 -8.76
N GLN A 270 -13.96 -7.09 -7.56
CA GLN A 270 -15.28 -6.58 -7.24
C GLN A 270 -15.23 -5.35 -6.33
N ASP A 271 -16.31 -4.58 -6.33
CA ASP A 271 -16.53 -3.53 -5.35
C ASP A 271 -16.93 -4.15 -4.01
N TRP A 272 -16.33 -3.67 -2.94
CA TRP A 272 -16.64 -4.10 -1.58
C TRP A 272 -16.24 -3.02 -0.57
N SER A 273 -16.76 -3.15 0.63
CA SER A 273 -16.31 -2.31 1.75
C SER A 273 -16.20 -3.12 3.05
N ILE A 274 -15.29 -2.69 3.91
CA ILE A 274 -15.09 -3.23 5.26
C ILE A 274 -15.21 -2.08 6.24
N LEU A 275 -16.19 -2.17 7.12
CA LEU A 275 -16.40 -1.24 8.23
C LEU A 275 -15.68 -1.76 9.47
N MET A 276 -14.85 -0.91 10.07
CA MET A 276 -14.12 -1.18 11.31
C MET A 276 -14.59 -0.23 12.40
N GLU A 277 -15.03 -0.77 13.53
CA GLU A 277 -15.35 -0.02 14.74
C GLU A 277 -14.09 0.05 15.60
N ILE A 278 -13.59 1.26 15.83
CA ILE A 278 -12.35 1.53 16.57
C ILE A 278 -12.63 2.23 17.89
N ALA A 279 -11.73 2.08 18.84
CA ALA A 279 -11.78 2.85 20.07
C ALA A 279 -11.72 4.37 19.80
N PRO A 280 -12.45 5.18 20.57
CA PRO A 280 -12.49 6.63 20.39
C PRO A 280 -11.13 7.31 20.64
#